data_e419baf6bb027ac82aca47475b2c41e9
#
_entry.id   e419baf6bb027ac82aca47475b2c41e9
#
_cell.length_a   1.000
_cell.length_b   1.000
_cell.length_c   1.000
_cell.angle_alpha   90.00
_cell.angle_beta   90.00
_cell.angle_gamma   90.00
#
_symmetry.space_group_name_H-M   'P 1'
#
loop_
_entity.id
_entity.type
_entity.pdbx_description
1 polymer ?
#
loop_
_entity_poly.entity_id
_entity_poly.type
_entity_poly.pdbx_seq_one_letter_code
_entity_poly.pdbx_strand_id
1 'polypeptide(L)'
;MNEREAALLRLHGDRTSSLAALGPLFQSHVPPDLEGVVRFLKTSGALVAANEPLCAPEHRARALASLAGRAREQGRRFLAMPLGASLASELKALGFTVWRIGAEPVFDLERHFALAPDPLLQFPLARALARRGAEVRELRPEDLADAALRDEMERVARLWLADKDCPPLGFLIRSAPLESAGAKRFFTLRVRGELQAFLAAAPFFRRGETLGFYLQDIPRLPQARAGACDLLVLEAMRLLRADGTAEVRLGLAPLARIPGDAPGGRLLGLLFRHWTLGYNFRSLHDFKEKFHPTRWDPLYLASSSPSLVRALADAVAAHLPDGAGRALAQALLRPLAPALETRPEAPAPRPCPRDLGEYLRRTRLTTLCVLLFTGLHLLRLAWPPLDALFTSSAYAPGDVTWRGLLLGPLFHNHWFHLTGDQLSFYAFGCIVEIFLGPAAFLLLTAGGLWLSNPLTQALLAAVLPWAAPGAWAATLGERDYGSSNAVFALAGAASAILVRGRLLLVPFALYGLFICLARQSWLALHHLVTLGAGWLALRLVSSRRPRGPRPGR
;
A
#
# COMPACT_ATOMS: atom_id res chain seq x y z
N MET A 1 0.28 11.69 -28.29
CA MET A 1 1.58 12.26 -28.76
C MET A 1 1.32 12.90 -30.10
N ASN A 2 1.62 14.17 -30.25
CA ASN A 2 1.51 14.88 -31.53
C ASN A 2 2.79 14.70 -32.38
N GLU A 3 2.75 15.08 -33.69
CA GLU A 3 3.89 14.88 -34.59
C GLU A 3 5.16 15.61 -34.15
N ARG A 4 5.02 16.84 -33.62
CA ARG A 4 6.16 17.62 -33.10
C ARG A 4 6.82 16.92 -31.91
N GLU A 5 6.03 16.41 -30.95
CA GLU A 5 6.54 15.66 -29.80
C GLU A 5 7.23 14.36 -30.23
N ALA A 6 6.68 13.68 -31.25
CA ALA A 6 7.30 12.49 -31.81
C ALA A 6 8.65 12.78 -32.46
N ALA A 7 8.77 13.89 -33.19
CA ALA A 7 10.02 14.36 -33.79
C ALA A 7 11.05 14.73 -32.72
N LEU A 8 10.66 15.50 -31.70
CA LEU A 8 11.53 15.87 -30.59
C LEU A 8 12.00 14.63 -29.78
N LEU A 9 11.11 13.64 -29.58
CA LEU A 9 11.48 12.38 -28.95
C LEU A 9 12.59 11.64 -29.72
N ARG A 10 12.43 11.53 -31.04
CA ARG A 10 13.45 10.85 -31.89
C ARG A 10 14.78 11.58 -31.87
N LEU A 11 14.78 12.91 -31.88
CA LEU A 11 16.02 13.69 -31.89
C LEU A 11 16.72 13.73 -30.52
N HIS A 12 15.94 13.89 -29.43
CA HIS A 12 16.46 14.25 -28.10
C HIS A 12 16.05 13.32 -26.96
N GLY A 13 15.29 12.24 -27.25
CA GLY A 13 14.77 11.32 -26.24
C GLY A 13 15.76 10.24 -25.84
N ASP A 14 16.95 10.61 -25.36
CA ASP A 14 18.06 9.74 -25.01
C ASP A 14 17.97 9.13 -23.59
N ARG A 15 16.90 9.42 -22.87
CA ARG A 15 16.65 8.88 -21.54
C ARG A 15 15.59 7.80 -21.54
N THR A 16 15.76 6.84 -20.65
CA THR A 16 14.90 5.66 -20.45
C THR A 16 13.42 5.99 -20.39
N SER A 17 13.04 7.03 -19.66
CA SER A 17 11.64 7.42 -19.46
C SER A 17 11.14 8.52 -20.40
N SER A 18 11.89 8.85 -21.48
CA SER A 18 11.49 9.93 -22.41
C SER A 18 10.13 9.69 -23.07
N LEU A 19 9.85 8.46 -23.51
CA LEU A 19 8.55 8.10 -24.07
C LEU A 19 7.43 8.20 -23.02
N ALA A 20 7.67 7.74 -21.78
CA ALA A 20 6.70 7.80 -20.69
C ALA A 20 6.34 9.25 -20.31
N ALA A 21 7.30 10.18 -20.40
CA ALA A 21 7.08 11.59 -20.14
C ALA A 21 6.13 12.27 -21.15
N LEU A 22 5.91 11.67 -22.32
CA LEU A 22 4.94 12.15 -23.31
C LEU A 22 3.50 11.66 -23.04
N GLY A 23 3.30 10.86 -22.01
CA GLY A 23 1.97 10.39 -21.61
C GLY A 23 1.01 11.51 -21.21
N PRO A 24 -0.31 11.21 -21.17
CA PRO A 24 -1.37 12.22 -20.96
C PRO A 24 -1.38 12.84 -19.56
N LEU A 25 -0.64 12.26 -18.61
CA LEU A 25 -0.52 12.77 -17.24
C LEU A 25 0.24 14.10 -17.18
N PHE A 26 1.11 14.37 -18.16
CA PHE A 26 2.04 15.48 -18.12
C PHE A 26 1.59 16.67 -18.97
N GLN A 27 1.81 17.86 -18.44
CA GLN A 27 1.65 19.13 -19.16
C GLN A 27 2.94 19.48 -19.91
N SER A 28 2.83 20.31 -20.95
CA SER A 28 3.95 20.81 -21.72
C SER A 28 4.29 22.24 -21.30
N HIS A 29 5.58 22.52 -21.15
CA HIS A 29 6.15 23.85 -21.10
C HIS A 29 7.10 24.01 -22.28
N VAL A 30 6.82 24.96 -23.15
CA VAL A 30 7.71 25.33 -24.25
C VAL A 30 8.52 26.53 -23.76
N PRO A 31 9.85 26.37 -23.59
CA PRO A 31 10.69 27.48 -23.15
C PRO A 31 10.72 28.59 -24.22
N PRO A 32 10.70 29.86 -23.81
CA PRO A 32 10.90 30.96 -24.76
C PRO A 32 12.27 30.82 -25.47
N ASP A 33 12.31 31.12 -26.75
CA ASP A 33 13.53 31.16 -27.56
C ASP A 33 14.34 29.85 -27.66
N LEU A 34 13.71 28.71 -27.32
CA LEU A 34 14.32 27.39 -27.46
C LEU A 34 13.41 26.43 -28.22
N GLU A 35 14.00 25.70 -29.13
CA GLU A 35 13.31 24.58 -29.75
C GLU A 35 13.32 23.38 -28.80
N GLY A 36 12.14 23.00 -28.30
CA GLY A 36 12.03 21.88 -27.38
C GLY A 36 10.80 21.94 -26.48
N VAL A 37 10.69 20.97 -25.60
CA VAL A 37 9.59 20.87 -24.63
C VAL A 37 10.08 20.28 -23.32
N VAL A 38 9.60 20.86 -22.21
CA VAL A 38 9.72 20.31 -20.87
C VAL A 38 8.37 19.71 -20.49
N ARG A 39 8.34 18.41 -20.22
CA ARG A 39 7.13 17.75 -19.71
C ARG A 39 7.15 17.82 -18.20
N PHE A 40 6.02 18.16 -17.59
CA PHE A 40 5.95 18.33 -16.14
C PHE A 40 4.59 17.93 -15.57
N LEU A 41 4.58 17.55 -14.30
CA LEU A 41 3.38 17.33 -13.50
C LEU A 41 3.21 18.47 -12.51
N LYS A 42 1.99 19.00 -12.38
CA LYS A 42 1.64 20.00 -11.39
C LYS A 42 1.06 19.31 -10.15
N THR A 43 1.73 19.46 -8.99
CA THR A 43 1.24 19.03 -7.68
C THR A 43 0.71 20.22 -6.88
N SER A 44 0.19 20.00 -5.68
CA SER A 44 -0.24 21.07 -4.78
C SER A 44 0.90 22.04 -4.42
N GLY A 45 2.13 21.55 -4.30
CA GLY A 45 3.29 22.32 -3.81
C GLY A 45 4.38 22.62 -4.84
N ALA A 46 4.41 21.90 -5.98
CA ALA A 46 5.52 22.00 -6.92
C ALA A 46 5.09 21.82 -8.38
N LEU A 47 5.93 22.32 -9.29
CA LEU A 47 6.01 21.85 -10.68
C LEU A 47 7.15 20.84 -10.77
N VAL A 48 6.84 19.62 -11.18
CA VAL A 48 7.78 18.50 -11.22
C VAL A 48 8.07 18.14 -12.67
N ALA A 49 9.26 18.52 -13.17
CA ALA A 49 9.70 18.14 -14.50
C ALA A 49 9.90 16.62 -14.59
N ALA A 50 9.30 16.04 -15.63
CA ALA A 50 9.34 14.61 -15.88
C ALA A 50 10.49 14.29 -16.83
N ASN A 51 11.60 13.84 -16.27
CA ASN A 51 12.80 13.53 -17.02
C ASN A 51 13.57 14.78 -17.51
N GLU A 52 14.54 14.59 -18.38
CA GLU A 52 15.25 15.68 -19.05
C GLU A 52 14.38 16.26 -20.18
N PRO A 53 14.52 17.57 -20.47
CA PRO A 53 13.81 18.20 -21.59
C PRO A 53 14.13 17.56 -22.94
N LEU A 54 13.12 17.49 -23.80
CA LEU A 54 13.30 17.11 -25.20
C LEU A 54 13.76 18.32 -26.00
N CYS A 55 15.03 18.62 -25.93
CA CYS A 55 15.72 19.68 -26.70
C CYS A 55 17.20 19.33 -26.83
N ALA A 56 17.95 20.13 -27.58
CA ALA A 56 19.41 19.97 -27.70
C ALA A 56 20.07 19.96 -26.32
N PRO A 57 21.08 19.08 -26.07
CA PRO A 57 21.68 18.87 -24.75
C PRO A 57 22.14 20.18 -24.09
N GLU A 58 22.77 21.09 -24.84
CA GLU A 58 23.26 22.40 -24.40
C GLU A 58 22.14 23.35 -23.92
N HIS A 59 20.90 23.07 -24.26
CA HIS A 59 19.75 23.89 -23.87
C HIS A 59 18.95 23.32 -22.70
N ARG A 60 19.21 22.09 -22.28
CA ARG A 60 18.41 21.38 -21.25
C ARG A 60 18.38 22.12 -19.91
N ALA A 61 19.54 22.58 -19.43
CA ALA A 61 19.61 23.30 -18.16
C ALA A 61 18.81 24.61 -18.21
N ARG A 62 18.91 25.37 -19.33
CA ARG A 62 18.16 26.61 -19.55
C ARG A 62 16.65 26.36 -19.67
N ALA A 63 16.25 25.27 -20.31
CA ALA A 63 14.83 24.89 -20.42
C ALA A 63 14.23 24.56 -19.04
N LEU A 64 14.96 23.85 -18.18
CA LEU A 64 14.53 23.57 -16.81
C LEU A 64 14.51 24.84 -15.94
N ALA A 65 15.47 25.74 -16.09
CA ALA A 65 15.48 27.03 -15.42
C ALA A 65 14.28 27.91 -15.80
N SER A 66 13.83 27.87 -17.07
CA SER A 66 12.61 28.53 -17.54
C SER A 66 11.37 27.99 -16.81
N LEU A 67 11.23 26.64 -16.67
CA LEU A 67 10.13 26.05 -15.91
C LEU A 67 10.22 26.40 -14.42
N ALA A 68 11.43 26.51 -13.86
CA ALA A 68 11.62 26.94 -12.47
C ALA A 68 11.20 28.40 -12.25
N GLY A 69 11.45 29.30 -13.22
CA GLY A 69 10.92 30.67 -13.24
C GLY A 69 9.39 30.68 -13.17
N ARG A 70 8.74 29.92 -14.05
CA ARG A 70 7.28 29.74 -14.05
C ARG A 70 6.74 29.16 -12.72
N ALA A 71 7.45 28.23 -12.11
CA ALA A 71 7.07 27.69 -10.80
C ALA A 71 7.10 28.78 -9.72
N ARG A 72 8.14 29.63 -9.71
CA ARG A 72 8.29 30.76 -8.78
C ARG A 72 7.16 31.80 -8.94
N GLU A 73 6.82 32.15 -10.18
CA GLU A 73 5.70 33.05 -10.48
C GLU A 73 4.37 32.53 -9.94
N GLN A 74 4.19 31.20 -9.91
CA GLN A 74 3.00 30.53 -9.36
C GLN A 74 3.08 30.28 -7.85
N GLY A 75 4.11 30.76 -7.15
CA GLY A 75 4.33 30.47 -5.72
C GLY A 75 4.61 29.00 -5.42
N ARG A 76 5.13 28.25 -6.40
CA ARG A 76 5.40 26.81 -6.29
C ARG A 76 6.90 26.55 -6.29
N ARG A 77 7.28 25.41 -5.71
CA ARG A 77 8.64 24.90 -5.84
C ARG A 77 8.83 24.25 -7.21
N PHE A 78 10.08 24.19 -7.63
CA PHE A 78 10.49 23.44 -8.80
C PHE A 78 11.23 22.17 -8.38
N LEU A 79 10.96 21.07 -9.09
CA LEU A 79 11.63 19.80 -8.98
C LEU A 79 11.85 19.21 -10.38
N ALA A 80 12.99 18.57 -10.62
CA ALA A 80 13.24 17.82 -11.85
C ALA A 80 13.87 16.46 -11.52
N MET A 81 13.34 15.39 -12.09
CA MET A 81 13.83 14.02 -11.89
C MET A 81 13.26 13.03 -12.92
N PRO A 82 13.93 11.91 -13.20
CA PRO A 82 15.36 11.65 -12.94
C PRO A 82 16.25 12.40 -13.92
N LEU A 83 17.45 12.78 -13.49
CA LEU A 83 18.42 13.51 -14.30
C LEU A 83 19.73 12.73 -14.36
N GLY A 84 20.44 12.79 -15.49
CA GLY A 84 21.80 12.29 -15.61
C GLY A 84 22.83 13.23 -14.98
N ALA A 85 24.06 12.75 -14.82
CA ALA A 85 25.13 13.45 -14.10
C ALA A 85 25.52 14.80 -14.72
N SER A 86 25.57 14.90 -16.05
CA SER A 86 25.94 16.15 -16.75
C SER A 86 24.94 17.25 -16.43
N LEU A 87 23.67 17.03 -16.71
CA LEU A 87 22.60 18.01 -16.48
C LEU A 87 22.45 18.35 -14.99
N ALA A 88 22.65 17.38 -14.11
CA ALA A 88 22.64 17.60 -12.66
C ALA A 88 23.76 18.56 -12.24
N SER A 89 24.96 18.45 -12.81
CA SER A 89 26.07 19.36 -12.56
C SER A 89 25.80 20.77 -13.08
N GLU A 90 25.24 20.90 -14.26
CA GLU A 90 24.84 22.20 -14.85
C GLU A 90 23.80 22.91 -14.00
N LEU A 91 22.75 22.19 -13.55
CA LEU A 91 21.74 22.74 -12.64
C LEU A 91 22.30 23.15 -11.28
N LYS A 92 23.28 22.40 -10.76
CA LYS A 92 23.99 22.76 -9.53
C LYS A 92 24.75 24.08 -9.72
N ALA A 93 25.41 24.29 -10.86
CA ALA A 93 26.08 25.53 -11.20
C ALA A 93 25.10 26.72 -11.33
N LEU A 94 23.84 26.47 -11.73
CA LEU A 94 22.76 27.44 -11.76
C LEU A 94 22.09 27.70 -10.39
N GLY A 95 22.61 27.13 -9.30
CA GLY A 95 22.13 27.35 -7.93
C GLY A 95 21.01 26.41 -7.46
N PHE A 96 20.65 25.38 -8.22
CA PHE A 96 19.74 24.36 -7.75
C PHE A 96 20.42 23.41 -6.78
N THR A 97 19.67 22.93 -5.79
CA THR A 97 20.17 21.87 -4.91
C THR A 97 19.94 20.50 -5.58
N VAL A 98 20.99 19.69 -5.62
CA VAL A 98 20.99 18.41 -6.33
C VAL A 98 21.31 17.28 -5.37
N TRP A 99 20.53 16.19 -5.47
CA TRP A 99 20.77 14.94 -4.71
C TRP A 99 20.79 13.75 -5.67
N ARG A 100 21.67 12.79 -5.38
CA ARG A 100 21.63 11.50 -6.03
C ARG A 100 20.47 10.70 -5.45
N ILE A 101 19.57 10.21 -6.31
CA ILE A 101 18.35 9.50 -5.90
C ILE A 101 18.39 8.00 -6.20
N GLY A 102 19.45 7.52 -6.82
CA GLY A 102 19.61 6.12 -7.17
C GLY A 102 20.55 5.90 -8.33
N ALA A 103 20.40 4.79 -8.99
CA ALA A 103 21.12 4.46 -10.21
C ALA A 103 20.27 3.62 -11.16
N GLU A 104 20.62 3.61 -12.43
CA GLU A 104 20.00 2.85 -13.49
C GLU A 104 20.95 1.78 -14.02
N PRO A 105 20.55 0.49 -14.06
CA PRO A 105 21.36 -0.56 -14.67
C PRO A 105 21.32 -0.48 -16.18
N VAL A 106 22.48 -0.55 -16.79
CA VAL A 106 22.68 -0.48 -18.22
C VAL A 106 23.39 -1.74 -18.69
N PHE A 107 22.89 -2.31 -19.76
CA PHE A 107 23.43 -3.49 -20.44
C PHE A 107 23.89 -3.09 -21.85
N ASP A 108 25.18 -2.98 -22.05
CA ASP A 108 25.78 -3.03 -23.37
C ASP A 108 25.67 -4.48 -23.83
N LEU A 109 24.81 -4.74 -24.81
CA LEU A 109 24.43 -6.12 -25.17
C LEU A 109 25.59 -6.90 -25.72
N GLU A 110 26.48 -6.30 -26.53
CA GLU A 110 27.65 -7.00 -27.06
C GLU A 110 28.59 -7.43 -25.92
N ARG A 111 28.90 -6.49 -25.02
CA ARG A 111 29.76 -6.77 -23.87
C ARG A 111 29.10 -7.75 -22.89
N HIS A 112 27.79 -7.60 -22.65
CA HIS A 112 27.05 -8.48 -21.74
C HIS A 112 27.10 -9.93 -22.17
N PHE A 113 26.80 -10.22 -23.43
CA PHE A 113 26.83 -11.58 -23.97
C PHE A 113 28.26 -12.09 -24.28
N ALA A 114 29.23 -11.20 -24.44
CA ALA A 114 30.64 -11.63 -24.50
C ALA A 114 31.13 -12.15 -23.15
N LEU A 115 30.69 -11.52 -22.03
CA LEU A 115 31.05 -11.95 -20.67
C LEU A 115 30.26 -13.18 -20.20
N ALA A 116 29.02 -13.36 -20.67
CA ALA A 116 28.15 -14.50 -20.37
C ALA A 116 27.47 -14.97 -21.67
N PRO A 117 28.10 -15.83 -22.49
CA PRO A 117 27.53 -16.26 -23.77
C PRO A 117 26.19 -16.98 -23.64
N ASP A 118 25.97 -17.73 -22.58
CA ASP A 118 24.68 -18.32 -22.22
C ASP A 118 24.25 -17.86 -20.79
N PRO A 119 23.61 -16.70 -20.65
CA PRO A 119 23.17 -16.20 -19.33
C PRO A 119 22.18 -17.13 -18.62
N LEU A 120 21.42 -17.96 -19.35
CA LEU A 120 20.48 -18.93 -18.77
C LEU A 120 21.14 -19.93 -17.83
N LEU A 121 22.45 -20.15 -17.97
CA LEU A 121 23.19 -21.02 -17.04
C LEU A 121 23.17 -20.52 -15.61
N GLN A 122 23.07 -19.21 -15.41
CA GLN A 122 23.02 -18.57 -14.11
C GLN A 122 21.58 -18.50 -13.52
N PHE A 123 20.56 -18.90 -14.31
CA PHE A 123 19.14 -18.83 -13.94
C PHE A 123 18.50 -20.23 -14.02
N PRO A 124 18.71 -21.11 -13.03
CA PRO A 124 18.28 -22.51 -13.09
C PRO A 124 16.76 -22.67 -13.27
N LEU A 125 15.95 -21.78 -12.68
CA LEU A 125 14.48 -21.83 -12.82
C LEU A 125 14.03 -21.40 -14.22
N ALA A 126 14.62 -20.36 -14.79
CA ALA A 126 14.35 -19.95 -16.17
C ALA A 126 14.76 -21.03 -17.17
N ARG A 127 15.94 -21.63 -16.98
CA ARG A 127 16.45 -22.74 -17.80
C ARG A 127 15.54 -23.98 -17.71
N ALA A 128 15.09 -24.34 -16.51
CA ALA A 128 14.14 -25.44 -16.32
C ALA A 128 12.79 -25.17 -17.02
N LEU A 129 12.35 -23.91 -17.00
CA LEU A 129 11.12 -23.49 -17.66
C LEU A 129 11.24 -23.55 -19.19
N ALA A 130 12.35 -23.07 -19.75
CA ALA A 130 12.67 -23.19 -21.19
C ALA A 130 12.68 -24.65 -21.64
N ARG A 131 13.32 -25.56 -20.89
CA ARG A 131 13.34 -27.01 -21.18
C ARG A 131 11.97 -27.67 -21.13
N ARG A 132 11.01 -27.09 -20.44
CA ARG A 132 9.62 -27.56 -20.34
C ARG A 132 8.70 -27.00 -21.44
N GLY A 133 9.28 -26.41 -22.49
CA GLY A 133 8.53 -25.86 -23.62
C GLY A 133 7.92 -24.50 -23.37
N ALA A 134 8.53 -23.67 -22.52
CA ALA A 134 8.19 -22.26 -22.48
C ALA A 134 8.76 -21.55 -23.72
N GLU A 135 7.93 -20.79 -24.40
CA GLU A 135 8.28 -20.08 -25.63
C GLU A 135 8.25 -18.58 -25.39
N VAL A 136 9.34 -17.91 -25.73
CA VAL A 136 9.39 -16.44 -25.78
C VAL A 136 9.39 -16.01 -27.23
N ARG A 137 8.43 -15.14 -27.57
CA ARG A 137 8.28 -14.60 -28.92
C ARG A 137 8.12 -13.09 -28.86
N GLU A 138 8.78 -12.39 -29.78
CA GLU A 138 8.47 -11.01 -30.06
C GLU A 138 7.17 -10.89 -30.88
N LEU A 139 6.32 -9.93 -30.51
CA LEU A 139 5.11 -9.63 -31.26
C LEU A 139 5.45 -8.69 -32.42
N ARG A 140 4.90 -9.00 -33.59
CA ARG A 140 4.92 -8.10 -34.72
C ARG A 140 3.87 -6.98 -34.51
N PRO A 141 4.01 -5.83 -35.19
CA PRO A 141 2.99 -4.78 -35.13
C PRO A 141 1.58 -5.28 -35.49
N GLU A 142 1.47 -6.23 -36.43
CA GLU A 142 0.20 -6.82 -36.88
C GLU A 142 -0.44 -7.69 -35.78
N ASP A 143 0.37 -8.39 -34.97
CA ASP A 143 -0.13 -9.22 -33.86
C ASP A 143 -0.90 -8.34 -32.83
N LEU A 144 -0.53 -7.07 -32.67
CA LEU A 144 -1.21 -6.14 -31.77
C LEU A 144 -2.58 -5.67 -32.30
N ALA A 145 -2.92 -5.94 -33.56
CA ALA A 145 -4.25 -5.70 -34.12
C ALA A 145 -5.24 -6.82 -33.74
N ASP A 146 -4.75 -7.99 -33.33
CA ASP A 146 -5.59 -9.09 -32.82
C ASP A 146 -6.22 -8.71 -31.47
N ALA A 147 -7.56 -8.55 -31.48
CA ALA A 147 -8.34 -8.20 -30.29
C ALA A 147 -8.22 -9.26 -29.19
N ALA A 148 -8.21 -10.56 -29.54
CA ALA A 148 -8.12 -11.63 -28.56
C ALA A 148 -6.78 -11.62 -27.81
N LEU A 149 -5.69 -11.39 -28.53
CA LEU A 149 -4.36 -11.24 -27.93
C LEU A 149 -4.28 -10.00 -27.02
N ARG A 150 -4.85 -8.87 -27.45
CA ARG A 150 -4.89 -7.65 -26.62
C ARG A 150 -5.68 -7.85 -25.35
N ASP A 151 -6.85 -8.48 -25.41
CA ASP A 151 -7.68 -8.79 -24.24
C ASP A 151 -6.93 -9.72 -23.27
N GLU A 152 -6.18 -10.71 -23.80
CA GLU A 152 -5.34 -11.59 -22.99
C GLU A 152 -4.22 -10.80 -22.28
N MET A 153 -3.53 -9.91 -22.98
CA MET A 153 -2.48 -9.05 -22.41
C MET A 153 -3.05 -8.07 -21.38
N GLU A 154 -4.22 -7.45 -21.64
CA GLU A 154 -4.90 -6.58 -20.68
C GLU A 154 -5.33 -7.32 -19.43
N ARG A 155 -5.81 -8.56 -19.58
CA ARG A 155 -6.14 -9.43 -18.44
C ARG A 155 -4.90 -9.71 -17.59
N VAL A 156 -3.77 -10.07 -18.20
CA VAL A 156 -2.51 -10.31 -17.49
C VAL A 156 -2.04 -9.04 -16.77
N ALA A 157 -2.09 -7.88 -17.43
CA ALA A 157 -1.69 -6.60 -16.84
C ALA A 157 -2.58 -6.22 -15.64
N ARG A 158 -3.90 -6.39 -15.75
CA ARG A 158 -4.85 -6.12 -14.63
C ARG A 158 -4.59 -7.01 -13.43
N LEU A 159 -4.41 -8.33 -13.64
CA LEU A 159 -4.13 -9.27 -12.56
C LEU A 159 -2.78 -8.98 -11.89
N TRP A 160 -1.76 -8.66 -12.67
CA TRP A 160 -0.46 -8.26 -12.16
C TRP A 160 -0.51 -6.98 -11.31
N LEU A 161 -1.26 -5.96 -11.75
CA LEU A 161 -1.44 -4.72 -10.98
C LEU A 161 -2.22 -4.96 -9.69
N ALA A 162 -3.23 -5.84 -9.71
CA ALA A 162 -4.00 -6.20 -8.53
C ALA A 162 -3.17 -6.99 -7.49
N ASP A 163 -2.17 -7.77 -7.96
CA ASP A 163 -1.25 -8.56 -7.12
C ASP A 163 -0.15 -7.71 -6.46
N LYS A 164 0.05 -6.46 -6.90
CA LYS A 164 1.09 -5.58 -6.35
C LYS A 164 0.75 -5.09 -4.95
N ASP A 165 1.74 -5.13 -4.06
CA ASP A 165 1.63 -4.64 -2.68
C ASP A 165 1.71 -3.11 -2.52
N CYS A 166 1.98 -2.37 -3.60
CA CYS A 166 2.04 -0.92 -3.59
C CYS A 166 0.75 -0.30 -4.14
N PRO A 167 0.36 0.91 -3.65
CA PRO A 167 -0.71 1.67 -4.27
C PRO A 167 -0.38 1.99 -5.74
N PRO A 168 -1.39 2.30 -6.58
CA PRO A 168 -1.13 2.74 -7.94
C PRO A 168 -0.16 3.93 -7.94
N LEU A 169 1.00 3.72 -8.57
CA LEU A 169 2.00 4.76 -8.69
C LEU A 169 1.75 5.59 -9.94
N GLY A 170 1.93 6.89 -9.82
CA GLY A 170 1.87 7.85 -10.90
C GLY A 170 3.24 8.24 -11.45
N PHE A 171 3.31 9.42 -12.05
CA PHE A 171 4.52 9.97 -12.64
C PHE A 171 5.12 9.02 -13.69
N LEU A 172 6.43 8.95 -13.82
CA LEU A 172 7.13 8.14 -14.84
C LEU A 172 7.11 6.62 -14.58
N ILE A 173 6.66 6.18 -13.41
CA ILE A 173 6.57 4.76 -13.02
C ILE A 173 5.14 4.23 -13.04
N ARG A 174 4.20 4.96 -13.64
CA ARG A 174 2.84 4.49 -13.89
C ARG A 174 2.89 3.28 -14.81
N SER A 175 2.47 2.13 -14.28
CA SER A 175 2.40 0.91 -15.09
C SER A 175 1.20 0.96 -16.04
N ALA A 176 1.47 1.22 -17.29
CA ALA A 176 0.52 1.20 -18.38
C ALA A 176 1.19 0.56 -19.62
N PRO A 177 1.41 -0.77 -19.59
CA PRO A 177 2.27 -1.44 -20.57
C PRO A 177 1.77 -1.27 -22.02
N LEU A 178 0.45 -1.24 -22.21
CA LEU A 178 -0.16 -1.09 -23.54
C LEU A 178 -0.38 0.37 -23.99
N GLU A 179 -0.06 1.35 -23.14
CA GLU A 179 -0.08 2.75 -23.55
C GLU A 179 1.02 3.04 -24.57
N SER A 180 0.71 3.77 -25.64
CA SER A 180 1.62 4.02 -26.76
C SER A 180 2.18 2.72 -27.38
N ALA A 181 1.35 1.69 -27.50
CA ALA A 181 1.76 0.37 -27.96
C ALA A 181 2.46 0.40 -29.31
N GLY A 182 2.01 1.25 -30.25
CA GLY A 182 2.64 1.38 -31.56
C GLY A 182 4.07 1.96 -31.57
N ALA A 183 4.53 2.49 -30.42
CA ALA A 183 5.91 2.97 -30.25
C ALA A 183 6.81 1.98 -29.48
N LYS A 184 6.27 0.86 -29.02
CA LYS A 184 6.97 -0.14 -28.18
C LYS A 184 7.13 -1.47 -28.91
N ARG A 185 8.13 -2.24 -28.50
CA ARG A 185 8.24 -3.65 -28.84
C ARG A 185 7.69 -4.50 -27.69
N PHE A 186 7.06 -5.63 -28.02
CA PHE A 186 6.47 -6.52 -27.03
C PHE A 186 7.03 -7.94 -27.17
N PHE A 187 7.34 -8.55 -26.04
CA PHE A 187 7.78 -9.93 -25.96
C PHE A 187 6.80 -10.69 -25.08
N THR A 188 6.32 -11.84 -25.54
CA THR A 188 5.38 -12.68 -24.80
C THR A 188 6.05 -13.98 -24.38
N LEU A 189 5.70 -14.47 -23.19
CA LEU A 189 6.10 -15.79 -22.71
C LEU A 189 4.85 -16.65 -22.58
N ARG A 190 4.81 -17.75 -23.35
CA ARG A 190 3.75 -18.75 -23.29
C ARG A 190 4.28 -20.07 -22.75
N VAL A 191 3.44 -20.75 -21.98
CA VAL A 191 3.72 -22.11 -21.50
C VAL A 191 2.50 -22.96 -21.86
N ARG A 192 2.71 -23.98 -22.69
CA ARG A 192 1.61 -24.83 -23.22
C ARG A 192 0.50 -24.01 -23.88
N GLY A 193 0.87 -22.98 -24.64
CA GLY A 193 -0.07 -22.09 -25.33
C GLY A 193 -0.68 -20.97 -24.47
N GLU A 194 -0.64 -21.04 -23.14
CA GLU A 194 -1.18 -20.00 -22.24
C GLU A 194 -0.16 -18.87 -22.04
N LEU A 195 -0.62 -17.62 -22.16
CA LEU A 195 0.18 -16.43 -21.89
C LEU A 195 0.43 -16.29 -20.38
N GLN A 196 1.68 -16.46 -19.95
CA GLN A 196 2.08 -16.36 -18.54
C GLN A 196 2.60 -14.97 -18.18
N ALA A 197 3.29 -14.31 -19.10
CA ALA A 197 3.87 -12.99 -18.92
C ALA A 197 4.10 -12.32 -20.27
N PHE A 198 4.23 -11.01 -20.25
CA PHE A 198 4.74 -10.25 -21.37
C PHE A 198 5.63 -9.09 -20.91
N LEU A 199 6.43 -8.55 -21.83
CA LEU A 199 7.36 -7.47 -21.58
C LEU A 199 7.11 -6.36 -22.61
N ALA A 200 7.02 -5.11 -22.12
CA ALA A 200 6.96 -3.92 -22.96
C ALA A 200 8.31 -3.20 -22.96
N ALA A 201 8.93 -3.07 -24.13
CA ALA A 201 10.20 -2.41 -24.34
C ALA A 201 9.99 -1.06 -25.05
N ALA A 202 10.26 0.04 -24.35
CA ALA A 202 10.14 1.39 -24.85
C ALA A 202 11.47 1.85 -25.47
N PRO A 203 11.50 2.40 -26.69
CA PRO A 203 12.73 2.87 -27.30
C PRO A 203 13.22 4.17 -26.65
N PHE A 204 14.54 4.36 -26.65
CA PHE A 204 15.17 5.66 -26.43
C PHE A 204 16.17 5.92 -27.57
N PHE A 205 16.40 7.20 -27.86
CA PHE A 205 16.96 7.62 -29.13
C PHE A 205 18.20 8.50 -28.91
N ARG A 206 19.08 8.51 -29.92
CA ARG A 206 20.16 9.47 -30.02
C ARG A 206 20.26 9.99 -31.44
N ARG A 207 20.10 11.28 -31.64
CA ARG A 207 20.20 11.97 -32.95
C ARG A 207 19.36 11.32 -34.06
N GLY A 208 18.14 10.92 -33.73
CA GLY A 208 17.21 10.30 -34.68
C GLY A 208 17.25 8.78 -34.76
N GLU A 209 18.29 8.15 -34.26
CA GLU A 209 18.47 6.70 -34.29
C GLU A 209 18.08 6.04 -32.95
N THR A 210 17.53 4.84 -33.00
CA THR A 210 17.24 4.05 -31.80
C THR A 210 18.55 3.59 -31.17
N LEU A 211 18.90 4.14 -30.02
CA LEU A 211 20.08 3.74 -29.26
C LEU A 211 19.87 2.41 -28.51
N GLY A 212 18.64 2.21 -28.02
CA GLY A 212 18.33 1.03 -27.22
C GLY A 212 16.89 1.00 -26.72
N PHE A 213 16.63 0.05 -25.82
CA PHE A 213 15.30 -0.18 -25.26
C PHE A 213 15.31 -0.22 -23.74
N TYR A 214 14.31 0.43 -23.17
CA TYR A 214 13.94 0.32 -21.76
C TYR A 214 12.92 -0.81 -21.59
N LEU A 215 13.27 -1.86 -20.88
CA LEU A 215 12.35 -2.92 -20.49
C LEU A 215 11.48 -2.41 -19.34
N GLN A 216 10.38 -1.77 -19.70
CA GLN A 216 9.60 -0.90 -18.81
C GLN A 216 8.73 -1.67 -17.84
N ASP A 217 7.88 -2.55 -18.38
CA ASP A 217 6.89 -3.30 -17.63
C ASP A 217 7.02 -4.79 -17.97
N ILE A 218 6.95 -5.64 -16.94
CA ILE A 218 6.99 -7.11 -17.07
C ILE A 218 5.76 -7.69 -16.36
N PRO A 219 4.54 -7.48 -16.92
CA PRO A 219 3.33 -8.08 -16.39
C PRO A 219 3.38 -9.60 -16.47
N ARG A 220 2.94 -10.24 -15.37
CA ARG A 220 2.85 -11.69 -15.28
C ARG A 220 1.58 -12.10 -14.54
N LEU A 221 1.08 -13.28 -14.79
CA LEU A 221 0.03 -13.86 -13.98
C LEU A 221 0.52 -14.07 -12.53
N PRO A 222 -0.32 -13.92 -11.50
CA PRO A 222 0.05 -14.22 -10.11
C PRO A 222 0.57 -15.66 -9.94
N GLN A 223 -0.01 -16.61 -10.67
CA GLN A 223 0.37 -18.03 -10.69
C GLN A 223 1.47 -18.36 -11.71
N ALA A 224 2.07 -17.36 -12.38
CA ALA A 224 3.15 -17.61 -13.33
C ALA A 224 4.31 -18.38 -12.68
N ARG A 225 4.88 -19.30 -13.41
CA ARG A 225 5.95 -20.17 -12.89
C ARG A 225 7.19 -19.36 -12.51
N ALA A 226 7.84 -19.80 -11.44
CA ALA A 226 9.12 -19.21 -11.02
C ALA A 226 10.14 -19.26 -12.18
N GLY A 227 10.86 -18.17 -12.39
CA GLY A 227 11.79 -18.01 -13.51
C GLY A 227 11.17 -17.41 -14.79
N ALA A 228 9.84 -17.19 -14.84
CA ALA A 228 9.18 -16.65 -16.04
C ALA A 228 9.69 -15.25 -16.42
N CYS A 229 9.78 -14.33 -15.44
CA CYS A 229 10.32 -12.99 -15.70
C CYS A 229 11.80 -13.02 -16.12
N ASP A 230 12.58 -13.93 -15.52
CA ASP A 230 14.00 -14.07 -15.82
C ASP A 230 14.20 -14.55 -17.26
N LEU A 231 13.48 -15.61 -17.65
CA LEU A 231 13.51 -16.12 -19.01
C LEU A 231 13.08 -15.05 -20.01
N LEU A 232 11.98 -14.34 -19.72
CA LEU A 232 11.45 -13.32 -20.62
C LEU A 232 12.43 -12.15 -20.82
N VAL A 233 13.08 -11.67 -19.75
CA VAL A 233 14.09 -10.60 -19.83
C VAL A 233 15.32 -11.06 -20.63
N LEU A 234 15.86 -12.24 -20.33
CA LEU A 234 17.07 -12.74 -21.01
C LEU A 234 16.82 -12.99 -22.50
N GLU A 235 15.69 -13.60 -22.85
CA GLU A 235 15.34 -13.85 -24.25
C GLU A 235 15.01 -12.55 -25.00
N ALA A 236 14.34 -11.57 -24.35
CA ALA A 236 14.14 -10.26 -24.94
C ALA A 236 15.49 -9.56 -25.24
N MET A 237 16.45 -9.61 -24.30
CA MET A 237 17.79 -9.07 -24.55
C MET A 237 18.51 -9.80 -25.69
N ARG A 238 18.37 -11.12 -25.79
CA ARG A 238 18.97 -11.92 -26.86
C ARG A 238 18.38 -11.54 -28.23
N LEU A 239 17.06 -11.41 -28.33
CA LEU A 239 16.37 -11.03 -29.57
C LEU A 239 16.73 -9.58 -29.97
N LEU A 240 16.76 -8.64 -29.02
CA LEU A 240 17.17 -7.26 -29.26
C LEU A 240 18.62 -7.18 -29.75
N ARG A 241 19.53 -7.97 -29.16
CA ARG A 241 20.91 -8.05 -29.64
C ARG A 241 21.00 -8.58 -31.09
N ALA A 242 20.21 -9.61 -31.40
CA ALA A 242 20.20 -10.18 -32.76
C ALA A 242 19.78 -9.17 -33.83
N ASP A 243 18.93 -8.18 -33.44
CA ASP A 243 18.52 -7.06 -34.29
C ASP A 243 19.50 -5.87 -34.28
N GLY A 244 20.70 -6.01 -33.69
CA GLY A 244 21.71 -4.95 -33.63
C GLY A 244 21.46 -3.86 -32.60
N THR A 245 20.55 -4.07 -31.64
CA THR A 245 20.35 -3.12 -30.52
C THR A 245 21.62 -3.07 -29.65
N ALA A 246 22.15 -1.86 -29.46
CA ALA A 246 23.39 -1.68 -28.71
C ALA A 246 23.18 -1.77 -27.19
N GLU A 247 22.09 -1.19 -26.66
CA GLU A 247 21.91 -0.98 -25.24
C GLU A 247 20.50 -1.34 -24.77
N VAL A 248 20.43 -1.98 -23.59
CA VAL A 248 19.17 -2.22 -22.86
C VAL A 248 19.29 -1.65 -21.46
N ARG A 249 18.18 -1.10 -20.93
CA ARG A 249 18.08 -0.57 -19.58
C ARG A 249 16.89 -1.17 -18.84
N LEU A 250 16.99 -1.29 -17.51
CA LEU A 250 15.89 -1.74 -16.65
C LEU A 250 15.30 -0.59 -15.80
N GLY A 251 15.65 0.65 -16.12
CA GLY A 251 15.14 1.84 -15.44
C GLY A 251 15.71 2.07 -14.03
N LEU A 252 15.33 3.17 -13.41
CA LEU A 252 15.81 3.61 -12.10
C LEU A 252 15.59 2.52 -11.03
N ALA A 253 16.65 2.20 -10.27
CA ALA A 253 16.59 1.57 -8.97
C ALA A 253 16.66 2.67 -7.89
N PRO A 254 15.52 3.10 -7.32
CA PRO A 254 15.50 4.23 -6.39
C PRO A 254 16.30 3.91 -5.14
N LEU A 255 17.00 4.92 -4.62
CA LEU A 255 17.82 4.87 -3.41
C LEU A 255 19.01 3.88 -3.47
N ALA A 256 19.18 3.14 -4.56
CA ALA A 256 20.28 2.20 -4.72
C ALA A 256 21.60 2.91 -5.06
N ARG A 257 22.71 2.34 -4.58
CA ARG A 257 24.08 2.77 -4.92
C ARG A 257 24.37 4.26 -4.65
N ILE A 258 23.74 4.84 -3.62
CA ILE A 258 24.04 6.20 -3.16
C ILE A 258 25.24 6.14 -2.20
N PRO A 259 26.34 6.86 -2.46
CA PRO A 259 27.46 6.93 -1.52
C PRO A 259 27.04 7.58 -0.19
N GLY A 260 27.55 7.06 0.92
CA GLY A 260 27.18 7.55 2.25
C GLY A 260 27.66 8.97 2.56
N ASP A 261 28.70 9.42 1.86
CA ASP A 261 29.28 10.78 1.90
C ASP A 261 28.57 11.78 0.97
N ALA A 262 27.72 11.28 0.05
CA ALA A 262 26.91 12.16 -0.79
C ALA A 262 25.91 12.98 0.06
N PRO A 263 25.52 14.20 -0.39
CA PRO A 263 24.50 15.00 0.31
C PRO A 263 23.22 14.19 0.57
N GLY A 264 22.87 14.04 1.85
CA GLY A 264 21.71 13.22 2.27
C GLY A 264 21.91 11.70 2.16
N GLY A 265 23.09 11.21 1.73
CA GLY A 265 23.33 9.80 1.42
C GLY A 265 23.12 8.86 2.61
N ARG A 266 23.45 9.28 3.85
CA ARG A 266 23.17 8.49 5.07
C ARG A 266 21.68 8.26 5.28
N LEU A 267 20.85 9.29 5.15
CA LEU A 267 19.40 9.21 5.30
C LEU A 267 18.79 8.34 4.19
N LEU A 268 19.16 8.59 2.94
CA LEU A 268 18.66 7.83 1.79
C LEU A 268 19.09 6.36 1.86
N GLY A 269 20.31 6.08 2.33
CA GLY A 269 20.80 4.72 2.57
C GLY A 269 20.08 4.00 3.71
N LEU A 270 19.64 4.73 4.74
CA LEU A 270 18.81 4.20 5.82
C LEU A 270 17.42 3.83 5.29
N LEU A 271 16.81 4.70 4.48
CA LEU A 271 15.54 4.43 3.81
C LEU A 271 15.66 3.22 2.87
N PHE A 272 16.72 3.12 2.09
CA PHE A 272 16.96 1.95 1.21
C PHE A 272 16.99 0.62 1.98
N ARG A 273 17.64 0.61 3.16
CA ARG A 273 17.83 -0.61 3.95
C ARG A 273 16.59 -1.03 4.74
N HIS A 274 15.82 -0.08 5.23
CA HIS A 274 14.78 -0.33 6.24
C HIS A 274 13.35 -0.04 5.77
N TRP A 275 13.17 0.69 4.64
CA TRP A 275 11.84 1.01 4.16
C TRP A 275 11.27 -0.15 3.34
N THR A 276 10.26 -0.82 3.90
CA THR A 276 9.55 -1.94 3.26
C THR A 276 8.04 -1.66 3.09
N LEU A 277 7.54 -0.55 3.66
CA LEU A 277 6.13 -0.18 3.58
C LEU A 277 5.75 0.28 2.17
N GLY A 278 4.90 -0.49 1.51
CA GLY A 278 4.32 -0.16 0.20
C GLY A 278 5.27 -0.27 -0.99
N TYR A 279 6.60 -0.24 -0.81
CA TYR A 279 7.58 -0.42 -1.90
C TYR A 279 8.92 -0.92 -1.38
N ASN A 280 9.37 -2.06 -1.87
CA ASN A 280 10.65 -2.66 -1.47
C ASN A 280 11.76 -2.28 -2.46
N PHE A 281 12.48 -1.20 -2.16
CA PHE A 281 13.58 -0.69 -2.99
C PHE A 281 14.72 -1.69 -3.16
N ARG A 282 15.04 -2.44 -2.10
CA ARG A 282 16.11 -3.44 -2.10
C ARG A 282 15.78 -4.61 -3.02
N SER A 283 14.57 -5.16 -2.93
CA SER A 283 14.13 -6.25 -3.79
C SER A 283 14.15 -5.87 -5.28
N LEU A 284 13.78 -4.61 -5.61
CA LEU A 284 13.88 -4.11 -6.98
C LEU A 284 15.34 -4.00 -7.45
N HIS A 285 16.24 -3.51 -6.60
CA HIS A 285 17.67 -3.47 -6.91
C HIS A 285 18.23 -4.88 -7.13
N ASP A 286 17.96 -5.81 -6.22
CA ASP A 286 18.44 -7.19 -6.28
C ASP A 286 17.90 -7.91 -7.53
N PHE A 287 16.62 -7.64 -7.90
CA PHE A 287 16.08 -8.15 -9.17
C PHE A 287 16.86 -7.68 -10.39
N LYS A 288 17.29 -6.41 -10.42
CA LYS A 288 18.04 -5.84 -11.53
C LYS A 288 19.52 -6.27 -11.53
N GLU A 289 20.13 -6.35 -10.35
CA GLU A 289 21.53 -6.73 -10.15
C GLU A 289 21.82 -8.16 -10.61
N LYS A 290 20.87 -9.09 -10.40
CA LYS A 290 21.06 -10.51 -10.79
C LYS A 290 21.31 -10.74 -12.27
N PHE A 291 20.93 -9.78 -13.13
CA PHE A 291 21.20 -9.83 -14.57
C PHE A 291 22.61 -9.34 -14.94
N HIS A 292 23.44 -8.96 -13.96
CA HIS A 292 24.81 -8.48 -14.13
C HIS A 292 24.95 -7.33 -15.13
N PRO A 293 24.40 -6.13 -14.80
CA PRO A 293 24.53 -4.96 -15.66
C PRO A 293 25.99 -4.64 -15.97
N THR A 294 26.28 -4.21 -17.19
CA THR A 294 27.64 -3.82 -17.59
C THR A 294 28.11 -2.54 -16.89
N ARG A 295 27.18 -1.68 -16.50
CA ARG A 295 27.40 -0.49 -15.66
C ARG A 295 26.13 -0.04 -14.95
N TRP A 296 26.31 0.86 -13.98
CA TRP A 296 25.22 1.55 -13.29
C TRP A 296 25.39 3.05 -13.44
N ASP A 297 24.47 3.71 -14.14
CA ASP A 297 24.49 5.16 -14.35
C ASP A 297 23.80 5.86 -13.18
N PRO A 298 24.45 6.82 -12.49
CA PRO A 298 23.84 7.52 -11.37
C PRO A 298 22.75 8.46 -11.85
N LEU A 299 21.64 8.53 -11.10
CA LEU A 299 20.51 9.40 -11.39
C LEU A 299 20.25 10.37 -10.24
N TYR A 300 19.86 11.59 -10.61
CA TYR A 300 19.77 12.73 -9.72
C TYR A 300 18.38 13.39 -9.75
N LEU A 301 18.13 14.15 -8.71
CA LEU A 301 17.00 15.05 -8.53
C LEU A 301 17.54 16.46 -8.28
N ALA A 302 17.01 17.46 -8.96
CA ALA A 302 17.30 18.86 -8.74
C ALA A 302 16.07 19.60 -8.22
N SER A 303 16.25 20.49 -7.24
CA SER A 303 15.15 21.28 -6.65
C SER A 303 15.53 22.72 -6.41
N SER A 304 14.56 23.61 -6.46
CA SER A 304 14.67 24.98 -5.98
C SER A 304 14.67 25.12 -4.46
N SER A 305 14.34 24.05 -3.72
CA SER A 305 14.39 24.01 -2.25
C SER A 305 15.73 23.43 -1.80
N PRO A 306 16.40 24.02 -0.78
CA PRO A 306 17.61 23.44 -0.19
C PRO A 306 17.32 22.24 0.73
N SER A 307 16.06 21.97 1.07
CA SER A 307 15.67 20.91 1.99
C SER A 307 15.40 19.60 1.26
N LEU A 308 16.20 18.56 1.56
CA LEU A 308 15.99 17.20 1.07
C LEU A 308 14.59 16.65 1.44
N VAL A 309 14.12 16.92 2.66
CA VAL A 309 12.82 16.44 3.13
C VAL A 309 11.68 17.02 2.28
N ARG A 310 11.75 18.32 1.95
CA ARG A 310 10.77 18.97 1.07
C ARG A 310 10.84 18.45 -0.36
N ALA A 311 12.05 18.26 -0.89
CA ALA A 311 12.24 17.70 -2.22
C ALA A 311 11.70 16.26 -2.32
N LEU A 312 11.93 15.42 -1.30
CA LEU A 312 11.35 14.08 -1.23
C LEU A 312 9.84 14.11 -1.09
N ALA A 313 9.28 15.03 -0.29
CA ALA A 313 7.83 15.19 -0.18
C ALA A 313 7.19 15.57 -1.52
N ASP A 314 7.79 16.48 -2.29
CA ASP A 314 7.33 16.85 -3.63
C ASP A 314 7.46 15.68 -4.62
N ALA A 315 8.55 14.90 -4.55
CA ALA A 315 8.74 13.70 -5.34
C ALA A 315 7.67 12.63 -5.01
N VAL A 316 7.41 12.38 -3.73
CA VAL A 316 6.35 11.46 -3.27
C VAL A 316 4.98 11.93 -3.74
N ALA A 317 4.68 13.24 -3.66
CA ALA A 317 3.42 13.80 -4.12
C ALA A 317 3.22 13.62 -5.63
N ALA A 318 4.29 13.66 -6.43
CA ALA A 318 4.23 13.38 -7.87
C ALA A 318 3.94 11.90 -8.16
N HIS A 319 4.47 10.98 -7.36
CA HIS A 319 4.28 9.53 -7.55
C HIS A 319 2.97 8.99 -6.96
N LEU A 320 2.35 9.70 -6.02
CA LEU A 320 1.13 9.28 -5.33
C LEU A 320 -0.03 10.25 -5.63
N PRO A 321 -0.71 10.13 -6.77
CA PRO A 321 -1.75 11.05 -7.19
C PRO A 321 -2.92 11.14 -6.21
N ASP A 322 -3.20 10.05 -5.48
CA ASP A 322 -4.25 9.99 -4.44
C ASP A 322 -3.78 10.48 -3.06
N GLY A 323 -2.54 10.98 -2.97
CA GLY A 323 -1.93 11.51 -1.75
C GLY A 323 -1.21 10.47 -0.89
N ALA A 324 -0.12 10.93 -0.25
CA ALA A 324 0.74 10.08 0.57
C ALA A 324 0.00 9.48 1.79
N GLY A 325 -0.94 10.21 2.39
CA GLY A 325 -1.73 9.73 3.52
C GLY A 325 -2.59 8.52 3.17
N ARG A 326 -3.25 8.56 2.00
CA ARG A 326 -4.06 7.43 1.49
C ARG A 326 -3.19 6.22 1.16
N ALA A 327 -2.05 6.45 0.51
CA ALA A 327 -1.09 5.40 0.19
C ALA A 327 -0.52 4.74 1.46
N LEU A 328 -0.19 5.54 2.48
CA LEU A 328 0.26 5.04 3.78
C LEU A 328 -0.83 4.24 4.48
N ALA A 329 -2.07 4.73 4.51
CA ALA A 329 -3.20 4.01 5.08
C ALA A 329 -3.42 2.66 4.37
N GLN A 330 -3.37 2.63 3.05
CA GLN A 330 -3.46 1.39 2.28
C GLN A 330 -2.30 0.43 2.59
N ALA A 331 -1.07 0.92 2.66
CA ALA A 331 0.10 0.10 2.99
C ALA A 331 0.04 -0.49 4.41
N LEU A 332 -0.48 0.28 5.38
CA LEU A 332 -0.67 -0.18 6.77
C LEU A 332 -1.84 -1.16 6.92
N LEU A 333 -2.92 -0.97 6.16
CA LEU A 333 -4.11 -1.81 6.25
C LEU A 333 -4.00 -3.10 5.43
N ARG A 334 -3.21 -3.10 4.34
CA ARG A 334 -3.08 -4.25 3.45
C ARG A 334 -2.54 -5.53 4.12
N PRO A 335 -1.52 -5.50 5.01
CA PRO A 335 -1.10 -6.70 5.75
C PRO A 335 -2.22 -7.29 6.62
N LEU A 336 -3.21 -6.46 6.97
CA LEU A 336 -4.40 -6.88 7.72
C LEU A 336 -5.49 -7.46 6.81
N ALA A 337 -5.44 -7.22 5.48
CA ALA A 337 -6.46 -7.68 4.54
C ALA A 337 -6.71 -9.20 4.61
N PRO A 338 -5.68 -10.10 4.66
CA PRO A 338 -5.93 -11.53 4.83
C PRO A 338 -6.54 -11.88 6.20
N ALA A 339 -6.28 -11.07 7.23
CA ALA A 339 -6.90 -11.24 8.55
C ALA A 339 -8.34 -10.71 8.57
N LEU A 340 -8.67 -9.78 7.67
CA LEU A 340 -10.01 -9.20 7.49
C LEU A 340 -10.86 -9.93 6.44
N GLU A 341 -10.35 -11.00 5.81
CA GLU A 341 -11.17 -11.85 4.96
C GLU A 341 -12.35 -12.43 5.74
N THR A 342 -13.55 -12.22 5.22
CA THR A 342 -14.76 -12.76 5.84
C THR A 342 -15.00 -14.21 5.42
N ARG A 343 -15.57 -15.01 6.34
CA ARG A 343 -15.91 -16.40 6.03
C ARG A 343 -17.04 -16.46 5.01
N PRO A 344 -17.00 -17.38 4.04
CA PRO A 344 -18.10 -17.58 3.08
C PRO A 344 -19.44 -17.88 3.75
N GLU A 345 -19.42 -18.45 4.94
CA GLU A 345 -20.60 -18.81 5.74
C GLU A 345 -21.10 -17.67 6.65
N ALA A 346 -20.36 -16.53 6.70
CA ALA A 346 -20.79 -15.38 7.49
C ALA A 346 -22.10 -14.80 6.93
N PRO A 347 -22.99 -14.23 7.79
CA PRO A 347 -24.25 -13.65 7.33
C PRO A 347 -23.96 -12.53 6.32
N ALA A 348 -24.19 -12.80 5.02
CA ALA A 348 -23.98 -11.96 3.84
C ALA A 348 -23.17 -10.68 4.14
N PRO A 349 -21.86 -10.78 4.29
CA PRO A 349 -21.06 -9.63 4.67
C PRO A 349 -21.15 -8.56 3.57
N ARG A 350 -21.29 -7.32 3.97
CA ARG A 350 -21.25 -6.21 3.04
C ARG A 350 -19.84 -6.13 2.43
N PRO A 351 -19.71 -5.75 1.15
CA PRO A 351 -18.38 -5.59 0.54
C PRO A 351 -17.55 -4.55 1.30
N CYS A 352 -16.22 -4.69 1.26
CA CYS A 352 -15.31 -3.69 1.84
C CYS A 352 -15.57 -2.29 1.26
N PRO A 353 -15.41 -1.22 2.06
CA PRO A 353 -15.51 0.15 1.57
C PRO A 353 -14.50 0.41 0.44
N ARG A 354 -14.95 1.10 -0.61
CA ARG A 354 -14.13 1.39 -1.80
C ARG A 354 -13.21 2.60 -1.61
N ASP A 355 -13.59 3.52 -0.75
CA ASP A 355 -12.87 4.75 -0.47
C ASP A 355 -13.03 5.21 0.98
N LEU A 356 -12.25 6.24 1.36
CA LEU A 356 -12.27 6.80 2.72
C LEU A 356 -13.65 7.38 3.08
N GLY A 357 -14.34 8.01 2.13
CA GLY A 357 -15.66 8.59 2.38
C GLY A 357 -16.70 7.50 2.69
N GLU A 358 -16.66 6.39 1.96
CA GLU A 358 -17.50 5.23 2.24
C GLU A 358 -17.14 4.58 3.58
N TYR A 359 -15.84 4.46 3.89
CA TYR A 359 -15.36 3.97 5.18
C TYR A 359 -15.92 4.81 6.33
N LEU A 360 -15.75 6.13 6.30
CA LEU A 360 -16.24 7.03 7.34
C LEU A 360 -17.78 7.00 7.48
N ARG A 361 -18.50 6.90 6.37
CA ARG A 361 -19.96 6.74 6.43
C ARG A 361 -20.39 5.42 7.08
N ARG A 362 -19.66 4.33 6.82
CA ARG A 362 -19.99 3.00 7.35
C ARG A 362 -19.50 2.75 8.78
N THR A 363 -18.64 3.61 9.31
CA THR A 363 -18.09 3.52 10.68
C THR A 363 -18.53 4.70 11.57
N ARG A 364 -19.58 5.42 11.14
CA ARG A 364 -20.03 6.63 11.82
C ARG A 364 -20.46 6.39 13.26
N LEU A 365 -21.15 5.27 13.55
CA LEU A 365 -21.63 4.99 14.90
C LEU A 365 -20.48 4.59 15.81
N THR A 366 -19.55 3.77 15.32
CA THR A 366 -18.32 3.46 16.03
C THR A 366 -17.54 4.73 16.38
N THR A 367 -17.36 5.62 15.40
CA THR A 367 -16.68 6.91 15.61
C THR A 367 -17.41 7.79 16.63
N LEU A 368 -18.73 7.87 16.54
CA LEU A 368 -19.56 8.64 17.49
C LEU A 368 -19.46 8.08 18.92
N CYS A 369 -19.47 6.76 19.09
CA CYS A 369 -19.30 6.14 20.42
C CYS A 369 -17.91 6.46 21.00
N VAL A 370 -16.84 6.36 20.22
CA VAL A 370 -15.48 6.70 20.66
C VAL A 370 -15.39 8.17 21.08
N LEU A 371 -15.98 9.09 20.30
CA LEU A 371 -16.03 10.51 20.65
C LEU A 371 -16.85 10.76 21.90
N LEU A 372 -17.97 10.06 22.09
CA LEU A 372 -18.80 10.15 23.28
C LEU A 372 -18.04 9.72 24.55
N PHE A 373 -17.44 8.53 24.55
CA PHE A 373 -16.69 8.03 25.71
C PHE A 373 -15.48 8.92 26.03
N THR A 374 -14.76 9.36 25.01
CA THR A 374 -13.62 10.27 25.18
C THR A 374 -14.09 11.64 25.69
N GLY A 375 -15.17 12.18 25.12
CA GLY A 375 -15.76 13.45 25.54
C GLY A 375 -16.27 13.41 26.97
N LEU A 376 -16.95 12.34 27.39
CA LEU A 376 -17.40 12.15 28.78
C LEU A 376 -16.21 12.09 29.75
N HIS A 377 -15.12 11.41 29.37
CA HIS A 377 -13.91 11.36 30.21
C HIS A 377 -13.26 12.74 30.36
N LEU A 378 -13.12 13.50 29.27
CA LEU A 378 -12.59 14.88 29.31
C LEU A 378 -13.49 15.81 30.13
N LEU A 379 -14.80 15.73 29.92
CA LEU A 379 -15.77 16.56 30.63
C LEU A 379 -15.78 16.26 32.13
N ARG A 380 -15.64 14.98 32.51
CA ARG A 380 -15.49 14.56 33.91
C ARG A 380 -14.30 15.23 34.59
N LEU A 381 -13.14 15.28 33.90
CA LEU A 381 -11.93 15.90 34.42
C LEU A 381 -12.07 17.43 34.57
N ALA A 382 -12.91 18.05 33.75
CA ALA A 382 -13.11 19.49 33.73
C ALA A 382 -14.29 19.97 34.63
N TRP A 383 -15.23 19.08 35.00
CA TRP A 383 -16.46 19.42 35.67
C TRP A 383 -16.72 18.54 36.91
N PRO A 384 -16.45 19.04 38.16
CA PRO A 384 -16.56 18.27 39.39
C PRO A 384 -17.91 17.58 39.64
N PRO A 385 -19.09 18.16 39.28
CA PRO A 385 -20.38 17.45 39.45
C PRO A 385 -20.46 16.17 38.62
N LEU A 386 -19.84 16.13 37.41
CA LEU A 386 -19.81 14.94 36.59
C LEU A 386 -18.83 13.90 37.17
N ASP A 387 -17.74 14.33 37.78
CA ASP A 387 -16.81 13.44 38.46
C ASP A 387 -17.45 12.80 39.71
N ALA A 388 -18.26 13.53 40.45
CA ALA A 388 -19.06 12.99 41.55
C ALA A 388 -20.11 11.98 41.09
N LEU A 389 -20.79 12.26 39.95
CA LEU A 389 -21.68 11.31 39.30
C LEU A 389 -20.96 10.05 38.85
N PHE A 390 -19.78 10.17 38.26
CA PHE A 390 -18.93 9.05 37.90
C PHE A 390 -18.62 8.17 39.11
N THR A 391 -18.13 8.76 40.20
CA THR A 391 -17.71 8.02 41.38
C THR A 391 -18.88 7.23 42.00
N SER A 392 -20.11 7.77 41.95
CA SER A 392 -21.34 7.13 42.42
C SER A 392 -21.97 6.14 41.42
N SER A 393 -21.45 6.05 40.21
CA SER A 393 -22.01 5.23 39.11
C SER A 393 -21.25 3.97 38.80
N ALA A 394 -20.39 3.47 39.72
CA ALA A 394 -19.78 2.17 39.59
C ALA A 394 -20.85 1.06 39.60
N TYR A 395 -20.71 0.06 38.73
CA TYR A 395 -21.44 -1.18 38.89
C TYR A 395 -20.84 -1.96 40.05
N ALA A 396 -21.67 -2.23 41.07
CA ALA A 396 -21.26 -3.02 42.23
C ALA A 396 -22.23 -4.17 42.46
N PRO A 397 -21.80 -5.44 42.37
CA PRO A 397 -22.70 -6.58 42.54
C PRO A 397 -23.40 -6.66 43.90
N GLY A 398 -22.79 -6.12 44.97
CA GLY A 398 -23.38 -6.08 46.31
C GLY A 398 -24.35 -4.91 46.52
N ASP A 399 -24.32 -3.90 45.65
CA ASP A 399 -25.20 -2.71 45.72
C ASP A 399 -25.55 -2.25 44.30
N VAL A 400 -26.42 -2.98 43.63
CA VAL A 400 -26.81 -2.72 42.25
C VAL A 400 -27.75 -1.52 42.20
N THR A 401 -27.23 -0.41 41.70
CA THR A 401 -28.00 0.80 41.47
C THR A 401 -28.32 0.98 40.00
N TRP A 402 -29.44 1.67 39.68
CA TRP A 402 -29.75 2.01 38.26
C TRP A 402 -28.66 2.88 37.63
N ARG A 403 -27.99 3.74 38.43
CA ARG A 403 -26.85 4.54 37.97
C ARG A 403 -25.64 3.67 37.60
N GLY A 404 -25.27 2.72 38.45
CA GLY A 404 -24.19 1.77 38.19
C GLY A 404 -24.47 0.93 36.96
N LEU A 405 -25.72 0.51 36.78
CA LEU A 405 -26.14 -0.29 35.64
C LEU A 405 -26.10 0.48 34.33
N LEU A 406 -26.64 1.72 34.29
CA LEU A 406 -26.78 2.47 33.04
C LEU A 406 -25.59 3.39 32.74
N LEU A 407 -24.99 4.02 33.75
CA LEU A 407 -23.94 5.02 33.54
C LEU A 407 -22.54 4.47 33.76
N GLY A 408 -22.35 3.50 34.64
CA GLY A 408 -21.05 2.89 34.93
C GLY A 408 -20.27 2.46 33.66
N PRO A 409 -20.89 1.75 32.71
CA PRO A 409 -20.22 1.35 31.46
C PRO A 409 -19.78 2.49 30.55
N LEU A 410 -20.28 3.71 30.76
CA LEU A 410 -19.92 4.88 29.94
C LEU A 410 -18.69 5.63 30.45
N PHE A 411 -18.27 5.39 31.70
CA PHE A 411 -17.17 6.09 32.33
C PHE A 411 -15.91 5.24 32.43
N HIS A 412 -14.74 5.87 32.54
CA HIS A 412 -13.44 5.23 32.62
C HIS A 412 -12.62 5.79 33.78
N ASN A 413 -11.93 4.94 34.52
CA ASN A 413 -11.18 5.34 35.72
C ASN A 413 -9.98 6.24 35.41
N HIS A 414 -9.22 5.91 34.36
CA HIS A 414 -7.97 6.59 33.99
C HIS A 414 -7.68 6.47 32.50
N TRP A 415 -6.75 7.29 32.03
CA TRP A 415 -6.39 7.39 30.60
C TRP A 415 -5.99 6.08 29.96
N PHE A 416 -5.23 5.23 30.63
CA PHE A 416 -4.82 3.94 30.05
C PHE A 416 -6.01 3.02 29.80
N HIS A 417 -6.98 2.99 30.73
CA HIS A 417 -8.22 2.24 30.58
C HIS A 417 -9.02 2.77 29.39
N LEU A 418 -9.26 4.10 29.36
CA LEU A 418 -9.94 4.73 28.24
C LEU A 418 -9.25 4.44 26.91
N THR A 419 -7.93 4.68 26.80
CA THR A 419 -7.20 4.55 25.54
C THR A 419 -7.22 3.11 25.03
N GLY A 420 -7.00 2.12 25.90
CA GLY A 420 -7.04 0.70 25.56
C GLY A 420 -8.42 0.28 25.05
N ASP A 421 -9.47 0.68 25.78
CA ASP A 421 -10.85 0.41 25.39
C ASP A 421 -11.20 1.09 24.06
N GLN A 422 -10.90 2.38 23.90
CA GLN A 422 -11.29 3.11 22.69
C GLN A 422 -10.57 2.64 21.44
N LEU A 423 -9.29 2.32 21.55
CA LEU A 423 -8.53 1.75 20.42
C LEU A 423 -9.12 0.40 19.97
N SER A 424 -9.41 -0.47 20.93
CA SER A 424 -9.98 -1.79 20.66
C SER A 424 -11.44 -1.68 20.20
N PHE A 425 -12.22 -0.80 20.82
CA PHE A 425 -13.60 -0.53 20.43
C PHE A 425 -13.70 -0.02 18.99
N TYR A 426 -12.81 0.92 18.62
CA TYR A 426 -12.75 1.42 17.25
C TYR A 426 -12.41 0.31 16.26
N ALA A 427 -11.37 -0.48 16.55
CA ALA A 427 -10.92 -1.55 15.66
C ALA A 427 -12.03 -2.59 15.41
N PHE A 428 -12.63 -3.15 16.45
CA PHE A 428 -13.64 -4.19 16.32
C PHE A 428 -15.01 -3.64 15.96
N GLY A 429 -15.36 -2.45 16.44
CA GLY A 429 -16.58 -1.75 16.09
C GLY A 429 -16.65 -1.47 14.59
N CYS A 430 -15.56 -0.97 13.99
CA CYS A 430 -15.50 -0.76 12.55
C CYS A 430 -15.69 -2.07 11.78
N ILE A 431 -15.07 -3.18 12.19
CA ILE A 431 -15.26 -4.48 11.53
C ILE A 431 -16.74 -4.88 11.59
N VAL A 432 -17.36 -4.81 12.75
CA VAL A 432 -18.77 -5.19 12.93
C VAL A 432 -19.69 -4.26 12.15
N GLU A 433 -19.51 -2.93 12.24
CA GLU A 433 -20.38 -1.96 11.55
C GLU A 433 -20.26 -2.05 10.02
N ILE A 434 -19.03 -2.25 9.49
CA ILE A 434 -18.80 -2.39 8.05
C ILE A 434 -19.44 -3.66 7.51
N PHE A 435 -19.21 -4.81 8.15
CA PHE A 435 -19.59 -6.11 7.59
C PHE A 435 -21.02 -6.54 7.97
N LEU A 436 -21.50 -6.19 9.17
CA LEU A 436 -22.84 -6.56 9.64
C LEU A 436 -23.82 -5.39 9.64
N GLY A 437 -23.34 -4.18 9.64
CA GLY A 437 -24.12 -2.94 9.61
C GLY A 437 -24.45 -2.36 10.98
N PRO A 438 -25.10 -1.17 10.98
CA PRO A 438 -25.29 -0.35 12.19
C PRO A 438 -26.18 -1.03 13.24
N ALA A 439 -27.18 -1.78 12.85
CA ALA A 439 -28.08 -2.45 13.79
C ALA A 439 -27.35 -3.54 14.60
N ALA A 440 -26.53 -4.37 13.95
CA ALA A 440 -25.76 -5.39 14.63
C ALA A 440 -24.71 -4.76 15.57
N PHE A 441 -24.05 -3.68 15.12
CA PHE A 441 -23.12 -2.93 15.93
C PHE A 441 -23.80 -2.40 17.20
N LEU A 442 -24.95 -1.74 17.07
CA LEU A 442 -25.69 -1.19 18.22
C LEU A 442 -26.15 -2.27 19.19
N LEU A 443 -26.68 -3.40 18.68
CA LEU A 443 -27.14 -4.51 19.53
C LEU A 443 -25.99 -5.13 20.32
N LEU A 444 -24.83 -5.37 19.68
CA LEU A 444 -23.67 -5.95 20.34
C LEU A 444 -23.06 -4.96 21.35
N THR A 445 -23.00 -3.68 20.99
CA THR A 445 -22.49 -2.64 21.89
C THR A 445 -23.40 -2.48 23.10
N ALA A 446 -24.70 -2.36 22.90
CA ALA A 446 -25.68 -2.21 23.99
C ALA A 446 -25.72 -3.47 24.89
N GLY A 447 -25.69 -4.66 24.27
CA GLY A 447 -25.62 -5.92 25.02
C GLY A 447 -24.35 -6.04 25.86
N GLY A 448 -23.21 -5.66 25.28
CA GLY A 448 -21.93 -5.64 26.01
C GLY A 448 -21.94 -4.61 27.15
N LEU A 449 -22.41 -3.39 26.93
CA LEU A 449 -22.43 -2.35 27.94
C LEU A 449 -23.39 -2.67 29.12
N TRP A 450 -24.61 -3.10 28.83
CA TRP A 450 -25.67 -3.11 29.85
C TRP A 450 -26.12 -4.49 30.30
N LEU A 451 -25.91 -5.57 29.52
CA LEU A 451 -26.34 -6.90 29.91
C LEU A 451 -25.21 -7.78 30.48
N SER A 452 -23.94 -7.46 30.21
CA SER A 452 -22.82 -8.31 30.58
C SER A 452 -22.62 -8.45 32.08
N ASN A 453 -22.64 -7.36 32.81
CA ASN A 453 -22.44 -7.37 34.27
C ASN A 453 -23.58 -8.08 34.98
N PRO A 454 -24.88 -7.76 34.75
CA PRO A 454 -25.99 -8.51 35.35
C PRO A 454 -26.01 -9.99 35.00
N LEU A 455 -25.71 -10.34 33.75
CA LEU A 455 -25.69 -11.74 33.31
C LEU A 455 -24.56 -12.51 34.00
N THR A 456 -23.35 -11.92 34.05
CA THR A 456 -22.20 -12.55 34.72
C THR A 456 -22.45 -12.68 36.22
N GLN A 457 -23.02 -11.66 36.86
CA GLN A 457 -23.41 -11.74 38.27
C GLN A 457 -24.42 -12.86 38.52
N ALA A 458 -25.45 -13.00 37.67
CA ALA A 458 -26.42 -14.06 37.81
C ALA A 458 -25.79 -15.46 37.66
N LEU A 459 -24.84 -15.65 36.73
CA LEU A 459 -24.09 -16.86 36.56
C LEU A 459 -23.21 -17.20 37.79
N LEU A 460 -22.50 -16.20 38.31
CA LEU A 460 -21.65 -16.35 39.50
C LEU A 460 -22.49 -16.63 40.76
N ALA A 461 -23.64 -15.97 40.94
CA ALA A 461 -24.55 -16.18 42.04
C ALA A 461 -25.14 -17.58 42.07
N ALA A 462 -25.25 -18.26 40.95
CA ALA A 462 -25.72 -19.62 40.87
C ALA A 462 -24.68 -20.66 41.39
N VAL A 463 -23.39 -20.33 41.35
CA VAL A 463 -22.31 -21.30 41.63
C VAL A 463 -21.43 -20.91 42.83
N LEU A 464 -20.94 -19.67 42.90
CA LEU A 464 -19.93 -19.23 43.86
C LEU A 464 -20.36 -19.31 45.32
N PRO A 465 -21.61 -18.99 45.70
CA PRO A 465 -22.04 -19.09 47.09
C PRO A 465 -21.85 -20.50 47.68
N TRP A 466 -21.97 -21.54 46.84
CA TRP A 466 -21.85 -22.94 47.23
C TRP A 466 -20.44 -23.48 47.04
N ALA A 467 -19.77 -23.13 45.95
CA ALA A 467 -18.45 -23.66 45.60
C ALA A 467 -17.29 -22.92 46.28
N ALA A 468 -17.42 -21.59 46.47
CA ALA A 468 -16.38 -20.72 47.01
C ALA A 468 -16.98 -19.47 47.70
N PRO A 469 -17.57 -19.63 48.93
CA PRO A 469 -18.29 -18.53 49.60
C PRO A 469 -17.45 -17.26 49.81
N GLY A 470 -16.16 -17.41 50.12
CA GLY A 470 -15.23 -16.29 50.27
C GLY A 470 -14.98 -15.54 48.98
N ALA A 471 -14.91 -16.23 47.84
CA ALA A 471 -14.79 -15.62 46.52
C ALA A 471 -16.07 -14.84 46.13
N TRP A 472 -17.25 -15.38 46.50
CA TRP A 472 -18.50 -14.69 46.33
C TRP A 472 -18.58 -13.40 47.13
N ALA A 473 -18.22 -13.46 48.43
CA ALA A 473 -18.18 -12.27 49.27
C ALA A 473 -17.22 -11.19 48.74
N ALA A 474 -16.05 -11.58 48.24
CA ALA A 474 -15.12 -10.67 47.57
C ALA A 474 -15.73 -10.02 46.31
N THR A 475 -16.41 -10.83 45.47
CA THR A 475 -17.06 -10.36 44.25
C THR A 475 -18.14 -9.31 44.52
N LEU A 476 -18.90 -9.44 45.60
CA LEU A 476 -19.93 -8.45 45.97
C LEU A 476 -19.34 -7.10 46.32
N GLY A 477 -18.08 -7.02 46.78
CA GLY A 477 -17.37 -5.77 47.07
C GLY A 477 -16.71 -5.09 45.88
N GLU A 478 -16.67 -5.75 44.70
CA GLU A 478 -16.01 -5.21 43.52
C GLU A 478 -16.77 -4.05 42.89
N ARG A 479 -16.05 -3.18 42.18
CA ARG A 479 -16.59 -2.08 41.39
C ARG A 479 -16.08 -2.14 39.97
N ASP A 480 -16.98 -1.97 39.01
CA ASP A 480 -16.66 -2.02 37.59
C ASP A 480 -17.09 -0.76 36.84
N TYR A 481 -16.26 -0.35 35.90
CA TYR A 481 -16.46 0.80 35.00
C TYR A 481 -15.92 0.49 33.62
N GLY A 482 -16.46 1.16 32.60
CA GLY A 482 -15.87 1.20 31.28
C GLY A 482 -16.61 0.42 30.22
N SER A 483 -16.20 0.68 29.00
CA SER A 483 -16.76 0.08 27.79
C SER A 483 -16.14 -1.27 27.41
N SER A 484 -15.22 -1.80 28.21
CA SER A 484 -14.48 -3.02 27.92
C SER A 484 -15.36 -4.22 27.58
N ASN A 485 -16.52 -4.35 28.24
CA ASN A 485 -17.48 -5.41 27.94
C ASN A 485 -18.01 -5.35 26.50
N ALA A 486 -18.30 -4.15 26.00
CA ALA A 486 -18.68 -3.96 24.59
C ALA A 486 -17.51 -4.27 23.66
N VAL A 487 -16.28 -3.93 24.05
CA VAL A 487 -15.07 -4.30 23.29
C VAL A 487 -14.96 -5.81 23.12
N PHE A 488 -15.13 -6.58 24.20
CA PHE A 488 -15.06 -8.04 24.15
C PHE A 488 -16.24 -8.63 23.34
N ALA A 489 -17.45 -8.09 23.43
CA ALA A 489 -18.58 -8.51 22.60
C ALA A 489 -18.30 -8.30 21.10
N LEU A 490 -17.77 -7.12 20.74
CA LEU A 490 -17.40 -6.78 19.37
C LEU A 490 -16.22 -7.64 18.87
N ALA A 491 -15.21 -7.90 19.71
CA ALA A 491 -14.09 -8.78 19.39
C ALA A 491 -14.56 -10.22 19.13
N GLY A 492 -15.47 -10.74 19.96
CA GLY A 492 -16.11 -12.04 19.76
C GLY A 492 -16.85 -12.12 18.43
N ALA A 493 -17.66 -11.11 18.13
CA ALA A 493 -18.38 -11.02 16.86
C ALA A 493 -17.44 -10.91 15.65
N ALA A 494 -16.43 -10.04 15.70
CA ALA A 494 -15.42 -9.91 14.66
C ALA A 494 -14.67 -11.23 14.42
N SER A 495 -14.32 -11.96 15.48
CA SER A 495 -13.67 -13.26 15.37
C SER A 495 -14.55 -14.35 14.72
N ALA A 496 -15.86 -14.25 14.83
CA ALA A 496 -16.79 -15.15 14.17
C ALA A 496 -16.96 -14.85 12.67
N ILE A 497 -16.82 -13.58 12.27
CA ILE A 497 -16.94 -13.13 10.87
C ILE A 497 -15.69 -13.49 10.07
N LEU A 498 -14.49 -13.27 10.64
CA LEU A 498 -13.22 -13.33 9.94
C LEU A 498 -12.74 -14.76 9.72
N VAL A 499 -12.11 -15.05 8.59
CA VAL A 499 -11.51 -16.36 8.26
C VAL A 499 -10.50 -16.77 9.32
N ARG A 500 -9.63 -15.85 9.72
CA ARG A 500 -8.60 -16.06 10.76
C ARG A 500 -9.03 -15.57 12.15
N GLY A 501 -10.33 -15.51 12.42
CA GLY A 501 -10.89 -14.95 13.65
C GLY A 501 -10.34 -15.54 14.95
N ARG A 502 -9.87 -16.80 14.94
CA ARG A 502 -9.17 -17.41 16.12
C ARG A 502 -7.91 -16.63 16.52
N LEU A 503 -7.26 -15.90 15.59
CA LEU A 503 -6.10 -15.05 15.90
C LEU A 503 -6.49 -13.84 16.76
N LEU A 504 -7.76 -13.47 16.77
CA LEU A 504 -8.33 -12.44 17.65
C LEU A 504 -8.95 -13.07 18.91
N LEU A 505 -9.67 -14.18 18.74
CA LEU A 505 -10.38 -14.84 19.83
C LEU A 505 -9.42 -15.29 20.93
N VAL A 506 -8.32 -15.95 20.56
CA VAL A 506 -7.37 -16.53 21.53
C VAL A 506 -6.66 -15.45 22.37
N PRO A 507 -6.04 -14.38 21.79
CA PRO A 507 -5.42 -13.34 22.60
C PRO A 507 -6.39 -12.63 23.54
N PHE A 508 -7.63 -12.35 23.08
CA PHE A 508 -8.64 -11.72 23.92
C PHE A 508 -9.14 -12.63 25.04
N ALA A 509 -9.29 -13.92 24.78
CA ALA A 509 -9.61 -14.90 25.82
C ALA A 509 -8.49 -15.00 26.86
N LEU A 510 -7.22 -15.05 26.42
CA LEU A 510 -6.06 -15.05 27.31
C LEU A 510 -5.95 -13.75 28.10
N TYR A 511 -6.22 -12.60 27.47
CA TYR A 511 -6.22 -11.32 28.15
C TYR A 511 -7.34 -11.23 29.20
N GLY A 512 -8.56 -11.67 28.88
CA GLY A 512 -9.64 -11.74 29.84
C GLY A 512 -9.32 -12.66 31.01
N LEU A 513 -8.72 -13.83 30.77
CA LEU A 513 -8.27 -14.74 31.82
C LEU A 513 -7.16 -14.11 32.67
N PHE A 514 -6.19 -13.45 32.03
CA PHE A 514 -5.12 -12.72 32.74
C PHE A 514 -5.68 -11.65 33.68
N ILE A 515 -6.67 -10.88 33.25
CA ILE A 515 -7.31 -9.87 34.11
C ILE A 515 -7.96 -10.55 35.33
N CYS A 516 -8.68 -11.66 35.13
CA CYS A 516 -9.29 -12.42 36.24
C CYS A 516 -8.23 -12.87 37.26
N LEU A 517 -7.13 -13.45 36.79
CA LEU A 517 -6.06 -13.95 37.64
C LEU A 517 -5.25 -12.83 38.30
N ALA A 518 -4.88 -11.79 37.54
CA ALA A 518 -4.05 -10.70 38.05
C ALA A 518 -4.79 -9.83 39.08
N ARG A 519 -6.10 -9.63 38.89
CA ARG A 519 -6.94 -8.88 39.81
C ARG A 519 -7.55 -9.74 40.93
N GLN A 520 -7.43 -11.05 40.83
CA GLN A 520 -8.16 -12.00 41.69
C GLN A 520 -9.66 -11.70 41.72
N SER A 521 -10.20 -11.26 40.57
CA SER A 521 -11.56 -10.75 40.40
C SER A 521 -12.39 -11.75 39.59
N TRP A 522 -13.41 -12.32 40.23
CA TRP A 522 -14.39 -13.17 39.53
C TRP A 522 -15.35 -12.37 38.65
N LEU A 523 -15.60 -11.11 39.02
CA LEU A 523 -16.44 -10.23 38.20
C LEU A 523 -15.81 -10.04 36.82
N ALA A 524 -14.49 -10.00 36.70
CA ALA A 524 -13.77 -9.86 35.42
C ALA A 524 -14.07 -11.01 34.43
N LEU A 525 -14.74 -12.09 34.83
CA LEU A 525 -15.27 -13.12 33.92
C LEU A 525 -16.29 -12.56 32.92
N HIS A 526 -16.88 -11.38 33.19
CA HIS A 526 -17.80 -10.73 32.23
C HIS A 526 -17.12 -10.50 30.86
N HIS A 527 -15.81 -10.28 30.82
CA HIS A 527 -15.05 -10.17 29.58
C HIS A 527 -15.11 -11.46 28.74
N LEU A 528 -14.94 -12.62 29.38
CA LEU A 528 -15.01 -13.92 28.72
C LEU A 528 -16.44 -14.28 28.33
N VAL A 529 -17.42 -13.96 29.18
CA VAL A 529 -18.85 -14.16 28.90
C VAL A 529 -19.27 -13.36 27.66
N THR A 530 -18.89 -12.10 27.59
CA THR A 530 -19.24 -11.22 26.47
C THR A 530 -18.49 -11.59 25.17
N LEU A 531 -17.23 -11.98 25.27
CA LEU A 531 -16.47 -12.51 24.13
C LEU A 531 -17.16 -13.73 23.53
N GLY A 532 -17.53 -14.68 24.38
CA GLY A 532 -18.26 -15.91 24.01
C GLY A 532 -19.64 -15.60 23.45
N ALA A 533 -20.40 -14.71 24.07
CA ALA A 533 -21.73 -14.30 23.63
C ALA A 533 -21.70 -13.64 22.24
N GLY A 534 -20.77 -12.71 21.99
CA GLY A 534 -20.58 -12.07 20.70
C GLY A 534 -20.22 -13.07 19.60
N TRP A 535 -19.33 -14.02 19.89
CA TRP A 535 -18.96 -15.08 18.97
C TRP A 535 -20.14 -16.03 18.68
N LEU A 536 -20.85 -16.50 19.72
CA LEU A 536 -21.95 -17.44 19.62
C LEU A 536 -23.17 -16.85 18.90
N ALA A 537 -23.52 -15.60 19.18
CA ALA A 537 -24.64 -14.91 18.55
C ALA A 537 -24.54 -14.96 17.02
N LEU A 538 -23.36 -14.72 16.47
CA LEU A 538 -23.14 -14.76 15.03
C LEU A 538 -23.06 -16.18 14.46
N ARG A 539 -22.52 -17.12 15.22
CA ARG A 539 -22.49 -18.53 14.80
C ARG A 539 -23.91 -19.13 14.70
N LEU A 540 -24.78 -18.79 15.61
CA LEU A 540 -26.18 -19.22 15.59
C LEU A 540 -26.98 -18.58 14.44
N VAL A 541 -26.74 -17.32 14.14
CA VAL A 541 -27.37 -16.65 12.99
C VAL A 541 -26.90 -17.26 11.66
N SER A 542 -25.61 -17.61 11.55
CA SER A 542 -25.06 -18.23 10.33
C SER A 542 -25.54 -19.67 10.11
N SER A 543 -25.81 -20.44 11.17
CA SER A 543 -26.25 -21.83 11.08
C SER A 543 -27.72 -22.01 10.63
N ARG A 544 -28.55 -20.99 10.76
CA ARG A 544 -30.01 -21.03 10.44
C ARG A 544 -30.34 -20.75 8.97
N ARG A 545 -29.37 -20.43 8.11
CA ARG A 545 -29.65 -20.25 6.67
C ARG A 545 -29.62 -21.60 5.93
N PRO A 546 -30.63 -21.91 5.06
CA PRO A 546 -30.57 -23.08 4.21
C PRO A 546 -29.35 -23.00 3.30
N ARG A 547 -28.56 -24.06 3.24
CA ARG A 547 -27.44 -24.21 2.30
C ARG A 547 -27.99 -24.10 0.90
N GLY A 548 -27.64 -23.02 0.18
CA GLY A 548 -27.92 -22.90 -1.24
C GLY A 548 -27.34 -24.10 -2.02
N PRO A 549 -27.87 -24.45 -3.21
CA PRO A 549 -27.37 -25.56 -3.99
C PRO A 549 -25.87 -25.38 -4.25
N ARG A 550 -25.08 -26.41 -3.97
CA ARG A 550 -23.65 -26.45 -4.29
C ARG A 550 -23.51 -26.29 -5.81
N PRO A 551 -22.65 -25.36 -6.30
CA PRO A 551 -22.31 -25.38 -7.72
C PRO A 551 -21.70 -26.74 -8.04
N GLY A 552 -22.21 -27.38 -9.07
CA GLY A 552 -21.82 -28.71 -9.52
C GLY A 552 -20.30 -28.81 -9.70
N ARG A 553 -19.80 -30.01 -9.41
CA ARG A 553 -18.39 -30.42 -9.63
C ARG A 553 -18.05 -30.39 -11.11
#